data_de6f01380f3fead708d1a613e06d0988
#
_entry.id   de6f01380f3fead708d1a613e06d0988
#
_cell.length_a   1.000
_cell.length_b   1.000
_cell.length_c   1.000
_cell.angle_alpha   90.00
_cell.angle_beta   90.00
_cell.angle_gamma   90.00
#
_symmetry.space_group_name_H-M   'P 1'
#
loop_
_entity.id
_entity.type
_entity.pdbx_description
1 polymer ?
#
loop_
_entity_poly.entity_id
_entity_poly.type
_entity_poly.pdbx_seq_one_letter_code
_entity_poly.pdbx_strand_id
1 'polypeptide(L)'
;MMRYLQRLGKSLMLPVACLPVAAVLQGIGYWIDPTGWGANNVIAAFLLKGGGCLIDQMPILFAIGVAVGMSDDNDGTAGLAGLVSWLMTTTLLSTDVVAMLTKTAVEKVDPAFAKTQTQFIGILCGLIAAACYNKFKNTKLPDAFSFFSGKRCVAIVTAGASLISSLVLFFVWPIVYNALITLGEFIMKLGPIGAGIYGFFNRLLIPFGLHHALNSVFWFDVAGISDIGKFWGQIEGGVLGETGMYMSGFFPVMMFGLPAAALAMYQTAKSTKKKVAAGLLMSAAFASFLNGVTEPLEFSFMFLAPALYVVHA
;
A
#
# COMPACT_ATOMS: atom_id res chain seq x y z
N MET A 1 -2.43 -22.57 -1.60
CA MET A 1 -1.64 -21.43 -1.09
C MET A 1 -1.14 -20.53 -2.23
N MET A 2 -0.33 -21.03 -3.18
CA MET A 2 0.23 -20.24 -4.29
C MET A 2 -0.83 -19.47 -5.10
N ARG A 3 -1.95 -20.11 -5.52
CA ARG A 3 -3.03 -19.45 -6.26
C ARG A 3 -3.69 -18.30 -5.49
N TYR A 4 -3.79 -18.41 -4.16
CA TYR A 4 -4.35 -17.35 -3.32
C TYR A 4 -3.42 -16.14 -3.28
N LEU A 5 -2.12 -16.35 -3.09
CA LEU A 5 -1.11 -15.29 -3.11
C LEU A 5 -1.03 -14.59 -4.47
N GLN A 6 -1.09 -15.37 -5.56
CA GLN A 6 -1.14 -14.81 -6.93
C GLN A 6 -2.40 -13.94 -7.15
N ARG A 7 -3.55 -14.38 -6.63
CA ARG A 7 -4.80 -13.60 -6.72
C ARG A 7 -4.71 -12.33 -5.86
N LEU A 8 -4.14 -12.43 -4.67
CA LEU A 8 -3.88 -11.26 -3.81
C LEU A 8 -2.94 -10.27 -4.51
N GLY A 9 -1.78 -10.73 -5.00
CA GLY A 9 -0.86 -9.87 -5.75
C GLY A 9 -1.54 -9.16 -6.91
N LYS A 10 -2.35 -9.89 -7.69
CA LYS A 10 -3.12 -9.29 -8.79
C LYS A 10 -4.16 -8.26 -8.31
N SER A 11 -4.82 -8.49 -7.17
CA SER A 11 -5.80 -7.55 -6.61
C SER A 11 -5.16 -6.27 -6.07
N LEU A 12 -3.91 -6.35 -5.60
CA LEU A 12 -3.12 -5.20 -5.16
C LEU A 12 -2.74 -4.26 -6.32
N MET A 13 -2.73 -4.74 -7.56
CA MET A 13 -2.46 -3.90 -8.73
C MET A 13 -3.58 -2.89 -9.05
N LEU A 14 -4.82 -3.15 -8.62
CA LEU A 14 -5.95 -2.24 -8.90
C LEU A 14 -5.77 -0.86 -8.25
N PRO A 15 -5.51 -0.73 -6.94
CA PRO A 15 -5.25 0.56 -6.33
C PRO A 15 -3.95 1.20 -6.82
N VAL A 16 -2.92 0.41 -7.10
CA VAL A 16 -1.62 0.90 -7.61
C VAL A 16 -1.76 1.56 -8.98
N ALA A 17 -2.74 1.17 -9.80
CA ALA A 17 -2.99 1.77 -11.11
C ALA A 17 -3.33 3.29 -11.06
N CYS A 18 -3.69 3.83 -9.90
CA CYS A 18 -3.94 5.27 -9.71
C CYS A 18 -2.65 6.08 -9.49
N LEU A 19 -1.55 5.43 -9.06
CA LEU A 19 -0.30 6.10 -8.68
C LEU A 19 0.37 6.89 -9.82
N PRO A 20 0.38 6.43 -11.08
CA PRO A 20 0.95 7.19 -12.18
C PRO A 20 0.33 8.59 -12.33
N VAL A 21 -0.97 8.72 -12.12
CA VAL A 21 -1.65 10.03 -12.17
C VAL A 21 -1.19 10.92 -11.01
N ALA A 22 -1.12 10.36 -9.81
CA ALA A 22 -0.63 11.08 -8.63
C ALA A 22 0.82 11.56 -8.83
N ALA A 23 1.70 10.69 -9.33
CA ALA A 23 3.10 11.01 -9.57
C ALA A 23 3.29 12.10 -10.62
N VAL A 24 2.53 12.06 -11.74
CA VAL A 24 2.58 13.10 -12.78
C VAL A 24 2.10 14.45 -12.23
N LEU A 25 0.98 14.47 -11.53
CA LEU A 25 0.44 15.70 -10.93
C LEU A 25 1.42 16.31 -9.93
N GLN A 26 1.97 15.50 -9.02
CA GLN A 26 2.96 15.98 -8.06
C GLN A 26 4.26 16.39 -8.73
N GLY A 27 4.77 15.62 -9.70
CA GLY A 27 5.99 15.94 -10.42
C GLY A 27 5.90 17.28 -11.14
N ILE A 28 4.78 17.57 -11.81
CA ILE A 28 4.55 18.88 -12.44
C ILE A 28 4.43 19.99 -11.39
N GLY A 29 3.73 19.73 -10.29
CA GLY A 29 3.60 20.68 -9.19
C GLY A 29 4.95 21.06 -8.57
N TYR A 30 5.81 20.09 -8.31
CA TYR A 30 7.18 20.33 -7.82
C TYR A 30 8.08 21.03 -8.84
N TRP A 31 7.89 20.75 -10.12
CA TRP A 31 8.62 21.46 -11.17
C TRP A 31 8.24 22.94 -11.27
N ILE A 32 6.97 23.28 -11.05
CA ILE A 32 6.49 24.67 -11.05
C ILE A 32 6.94 25.42 -9.79
N ASP A 33 6.91 24.77 -8.62
CA ASP A 33 7.29 25.37 -7.33
C ASP A 33 8.18 24.43 -6.51
N PRO A 34 9.47 24.32 -6.90
CA PRO A 34 10.39 23.34 -6.31
C PRO A 34 10.80 23.64 -4.86
N THR A 35 10.69 24.87 -4.42
CA THR A 35 11.10 25.28 -3.07
C THR A 35 9.92 25.60 -2.14
N GLY A 36 8.79 26.01 -2.70
CA GLY A 36 7.61 26.42 -1.94
C GLY A 36 6.61 25.30 -1.69
N TRP A 37 6.77 24.12 -2.32
CA TRP A 37 5.84 22.99 -2.20
C TRP A 37 4.37 23.40 -2.44
N GLY A 38 4.16 24.33 -3.38
CA GLY A 38 2.88 24.91 -3.69
C GLY A 38 2.53 26.17 -2.88
N ALA A 39 3.35 26.59 -1.92
CA ALA A 39 3.09 27.80 -1.14
C ALA A 39 3.21 29.09 -1.99
N ASN A 40 4.08 29.09 -3.00
CA ASN A 40 4.36 30.25 -3.82
C ASN A 40 3.54 30.29 -5.13
N ASN A 41 2.87 29.19 -5.50
CA ASN A 41 2.14 29.09 -6.75
C ASN A 41 0.85 28.28 -6.61
N VAL A 42 -0.29 28.89 -6.92
CA VAL A 42 -1.62 28.29 -6.79
C VAL A 42 -1.80 27.08 -7.71
N ILE A 43 -1.24 27.09 -8.91
CA ILE A 43 -1.33 25.96 -9.85
C ILE A 43 -0.51 24.79 -9.31
N ALA A 44 0.69 25.05 -8.80
CA ALA A 44 1.51 24.04 -8.14
C ALA A 44 0.78 23.44 -6.93
N ALA A 45 0.20 24.28 -6.07
CA ALA A 45 -0.59 23.84 -4.93
C ALA A 45 -1.75 22.93 -5.34
N PHE A 46 -2.50 23.31 -6.37
CA PHE A 46 -3.62 22.52 -6.88
C PHE A 46 -3.16 21.14 -7.39
N LEU A 47 -2.10 21.08 -8.17
CA LEU A 47 -1.55 19.83 -8.71
C LEU A 47 -0.99 18.94 -7.60
N LEU A 48 -0.23 19.52 -6.66
CA LEU A 48 0.34 18.80 -5.52
C LEU A 48 -0.75 18.22 -4.62
N LYS A 49 -1.79 18.99 -4.30
CA LYS A 49 -2.92 18.51 -3.49
C LYS A 49 -3.76 17.48 -4.23
N GLY A 50 -3.98 17.64 -5.54
CA GLY A 50 -4.68 16.66 -6.37
C GLY A 50 -3.96 15.32 -6.46
N GLY A 51 -2.63 15.35 -6.67
CA GLY A 51 -1.81 14.13 -6.66
C GLY A 51 -1.66 13.53 -5.26
N GLY A 52 -1.41 14.38 -4.25
CA GLY A 52 -1.27 13.98 -2.85
C GLY A 52 -2.51 13.27 -2.30
N CYS A 53 -3.69 13.74 -2.63
CA CYS A 53 -4.96 13.11 -2.22
C CYS A 53 -5.01 11.60 -2.55
N LEU A 54 -4.48 11.17 -3.70
CA LEU A 54 -4.45 9.75 -4.07
C LEU A 54 -3.44 8.96 -3.23
N ILE A 55 -2.29 9.55 -2.92
CA ILE A 55 -1.25 8.92 -2.11
C ILE A 55 -1.69 8.83 -0.65
N ASP A 56 -2.24 9.91 -0.11
CA ASP A 56 -2.70 9.96 1.28
C ASP A 56 -3.87 8.99 1.54
N GLN A 57 -4.71 8.75 0.53
CA GLN A 57 -5.86 7.85 0.60
C GLN A 57 -5.56 6.43 0.05
N MET A 58 -4.31 6.10 -0.21
CA MET A 58 -3.92 4.75 -0.65
C MET A 58 -4.50 3.63 0.21
N PRO A 59 -4.52 3.71 1.54
CA PRO A 59 -5.08 2.64 2.37
C PRO A 59 -6.55 2.31 2.05
N ILE A 60 -7.37 3.32 1.80
CA ILE A 60 -8.79 3.10 1.44
C ILE A 60 -8.92 2.52 0.04
N LEU A 61 -8.06 2.93 -0.90
CA LEU A 61 -8.01 2.35 -2.23
C LEU A 61 -7.62 0.87 -2.19
N PHE A 62 -6.71 0.47 -1.30
CA PHE A 62 -6.38 -0.93 -1.04
C PHE A 62 -7.55 -1.71 -0.46
N ALA A 63 -8.29 -1.14 0.51
CA ALA A 63 -9.46 -1.80 1.09
C ALA A 63 -10.52 -2.13 0.02
N ILE A 64 -10.80 -1.19 -0.88
CA ILE A 64 -11.76 -1.37 -1.97
C ILE A 64 -11.18 -2.31 -3.04
N GLY A 65 -9.96 -2.06 -3.51
CA GLY A 65 -9.34 -2.81 -4.61
C GLY A 65 -9.11 -4.28 -4.28
N VAL A 66 -8.65 -4.58 -3.05
CA VAL A 66 -8.48 -5.94 -2.58
C VAL A 66 -9.84 -6.64 -2.41
N ALA A 67 -10.84 -5.96 -1.87
CA ALA A 67 -12.18 -6.52 -1.73
C ALA A 67 -12.76 -6.95 -3.09
N VAL A 68 -12.65 -6.10 -4.11
CA VAL A 68 -13.09 -6.40 -5.47
C VAL A 68 -12.24 -7.50 -6.10
N GLY A 69 -10.92 -7.37 -6.09
CA GLY A 69 -10.00 -8.29 -6.77
C GLY A 69 -9.98 -9.70 -6.15
N MET A 70 -10.27 -9.81 -4.84
CA MET A 70 -10.39 -11.08 -4.12
C MET A 70 -11.83 -11.63 -4.10
N SER A 71 -12.81 -10.90 -4.64
CA SER A 71 -14.18 -11.40 -4.83
C SER A 71 -14.26 -12.31 -6.06
N ASP A 72 -15.12 -13.33 -6.04
CA ASP A 72 -15.15 -14.36 -7.09
C ASP A 72 -15.55 -13.83 -8.47
N ASP A 73 -16.31 -12.76 -8.53
CA ASP A 73 -16.89 -12.16 -9.74
C ASP A 73 -16.49 -10.69 -9.95
N ASN A 74 -15.54 -10.16 -9.17
CA ASN A 74 -15.05 -8.77 -9.21
C ASN A 74 -16.20 -7.73 -9.12
N ASP A 75 -17.18 -7.99 -8.27
CA ASP A 75 -18.38 -7.16 -8.14
C ASP A 75 -18.15 -5.91 -7.30
N GLY A 76 -18.74 -4.79 -7.70
CA GLY A 76 -18.64 -3.52 -6.98
C GLY A 76 -19.20 -3.54 -5.54
N THR A 77 -20.15 -4.46 -5.26
CA THR A 77 -20.69 -4.63 -3.91
C THR A 77 -19.61 -5.11 -2.92
N ALA A 78 -18.64 -5.90 -3.40
CA ALA A 78 -17.48 -6.28 -2.61
C ALA A 78 -16.63 -5.05 -2.26
N GLY A 79 -16.49 -4.11 -3.20
CA GLY A 79 -15.79 -2.84 -2.96
C GLY A 79 -16.48 -1.97 -1.91
N LEU A 80 -17.82 -1.88 -1.97
CA LEU A 80 -18.60 -1.21 -0.93
C LEU A 80 -18.40 -1.87 0.45
N ALA A 81 -18.39 -3.19 0.51
CA ALA A 81 -18.10 -3.92 1.74
C ALA A 81 -16.69 -3.63 2.26
N GLY A 82 -15.69 -3.51 1.35
CA GLY A 82 -14.32 -3.10 1.69
C GLY A 82 -14.27 -1.71 2.31
N LEU A 83 -15.00 -0.77 1.73
CA LEU A 83 -15.14 0.58 2.27
C LEU A 83 -15.80 0.59 3.65
N VAL A 84 -16.88 -0.17 3.83
CA VAL A 84 -17.56 -0.30 5.14
C VAL A 84 -16.59 -0.86 6.18
N SER A 85 -15.84 -1.92 5.84
CA SER A 85 -14.84 -2.50 6.75
C SER A 85 -13.78 -1.48 7.15
N TRP A 86 -13.25 -0.74 6.16
CA TRP A 86 -12.26 0.30 6.40
C TRP A 86 -12.76 1.40 7.33
N LEU A 87 -13.92 1.99 7.02
CA LEU A 87 -14.50 3.08 7.80
C LEU A 87 -14.76 2.64 9.25
N MET A 88 -15.33 1.45 9.45
CA MET A 88 -15.58 0.93 10.79
C MET A 88 -14.29 0.69 11.56
N THR A 89 -13.32 0.00 10.95
CA THR A 89 -12.06 -0.35 11.62
C THR A 89 -11.28 0.90 12.00
N THR A 90 -11.09 1.84 11.08
CA THR A 90 -10.31 3.05 11.35
C THR A 90 -11.01 4.00 12.34
N THR A 91 -12.33 4.06 12.33
CA THR A 91 -13.09 4.85 13.30
C THR A 91 -13.01 4.23 14.70
N LEU A 92 -13.27 2.92 14.83
CA LEU A 92 -13.24 2.24 16.12
C LEU A 92 -11.84 2.21 16.76
N LEU A 93 -10.80 2.21 15.95
CA LEU A 93 -9.40 2.23 16.40
C LEU A 93 -8.78 3.64 16.35
N SER A 94 -9.57 4.69 16.13
CA SER A 94 -9.06 6.06 16.24
C SER A 94 -8.72 6.42 17.68
N THR A 95 -7.73 7.28 17.86
CA THR A 95 -7.25 7.70 19.19
C THR A 95 -8.39 8.21 20.08
N ASP A 96 -9.31 9.01 19.52
CA ASP A 96 -10.44 9.58 20.26
C ASP A 96 -11.43 8.52 20.75
N VAL A 97 -11.77 7.55 19.87
CA VAL A 97 -12.70 6.47 20.22
C VAL A 97 -12.05 5.51 21.22
N VAL A 98 -10.77 5.21 21.06
CA VAL A 98 -10.01 4.38 22.00
C VAL A 98 -9.94 5.07 23.38
N ALA A 99 -9.65 6.38 23.44
CA ALA A 99 -9.67 7.17 24.66
C ALA A 99 -11.03 7.08 25.37
N MET A 100 -12.12 7.22 24.61
CA MET A 100 -13.50 7.09 25.12
C MET A 100 -13.78 5.69 25.67
N LEU A 101 -13.39 4.63 24.94
CA LEU A 101 -13.64 3.24 25.32
C LEU A 101 -12.83 2.83 26.57
N THR A 102 -11.60 3.32 26.69
CA THR A 102 -10.71 3.04 27.82
C THR A 102 -10.88 4.01 28.98
N LYS A 103 -11.69 5.06 28.81
CA LYS A 103 -11.89 6.15 29.79
C LYS A 103 -10.57 6.80 30.21
N THR A 104 -9.66 6.98 29.26
CA THR A 104 -8.35 7.61 29.45
C THR A 104 -8.28 8.94 28.70
N ALA A 105 -7.37 9.82 29.09
CA ALA A 105 -7.11 11.05 28.33
C ALA A 105 -6.47 10.68 26.97
N VAL A 106 -6.75 11.47 25.92
CA VAL A 106 -6.28 11.22 24.55
C VAL A 106 -4.75 11.13 24.49
N GLU A 107 -4.05 11.95 25.29
CA GLU A 107 -2.59 11.98 25.37
C GLU A 107 -1.96 10.72 25.99
N LYS A 108 -2.78 9.90 26.67
CA LYS A 108 -2.35 8.63 27.30
C LYS A 108 -2.66 7.41 26.46
N VAL A 109 -3.35 7.57 25.34
CA VAL A 109 -3.62 6.47 24.40
C VAL A 109 -2.34 6.06 23.71
N ASP A 110 -2.16 4.74 23.52
CA ASP A 110 -0.98 4.21 22.82
C ASP A 110 -0.85 4.86 21.43
N PRO A 111 0.33 5.39 21.07
CA PRO A 111 0.60 6.04 19.78
C PRO A 111 0.26 5.16 18.56
N ALA A 112 0.22 3.85 18.73
CA ALA A 112 -0.19 2.91 17.68
C ALA A 112 -1.58 3.24 17.10
N PHE A 113 -2.49 3.76 17.91
CA PHE A 113 -3.85 4.10 17.47
C PHE A 113 -3.93 5.37 16.62
N ALA A 114 -2.93 6.24 16.70
CA ALA A 114 -2.80 7.36 15.77
C ALA A 114 -2.32 6.93 14.36
N LYS A 115 -1.83 5.70 14.23
CA LYS A 115 -1.25 5.14 12.99
C LYS A 115 -2.03 3.91 12.50
N THR A 116 -3.35 3.94 12.55
CA THR A 116 -4.23 2.86 12.07
C THR A 116 -4.58 2.99 10.58
N GLN A 117 -4.45 4.19 10.01
CA GLN A 117 -4.73 4.43 8.59
C GLN A 117 -3.53 4.02 7.70
N THR A 118 -3.20 2.73 7.72
CA THR A 118 -2.08 2.16 6.96
C THR A 118 -2.57 1.25 5.84
N GLN A 119 -1.74 1.05 4.81
CA GLN A 119 -2.02 0.13 3.72
C GLN A 119 -2.25 -1.30 4.23
N PHE A 120 -1.54 -1.70 5.29
CA PHE A 120 -1.73 -3.00 5.93
C PHE A 120 -3.17 -3.19 6.44
N ILE A 121 -3.70 -2.21 7.18
CA ILE A 121 -5.10 -2.23 7.66
C ILE A 121 -6.06 -2.19 6.47
N GLY A 122 -5.77 -1.41 5.43
CA GLY A 122 -6.56 -1.39 4.20
C GLY A 122 -6.66 -2.76 3.53
N ILE A 123 -5.53 -3.45 3.35
CA ILE A 123 -5.49 -4.80 2.79
C ILE A 123 -6.28 -5.78 3.67
N LEU A 124 -6.12 -5.72 4.98
CA LEU A 124 -6.84 -6.57 5.92
C LEU A 124 -8.36 -6.37 5.82
N CYS A 125 -8.82 -5.11 5.79
CA CYS A 125 -10.24 -4.78 5.60
C CYS A 125 -10.77 -5.30 4.27
N GLY A 126 -9.98 -5.18 3.19
CA GLY A 126 -10.32 -5.72 1.88
C GLY A 126 -10.45 -7.24 1.87
N LEU A 127 -9.57 -7.96 2.56
CA LEU A 127 -9.63 -9.41 2.70
C LEU A 127 -10.85 -9.87 3.51
N ILE A 128 -11.17 -9.17 4.60
CA ILE A 128 -12.38 -9.45 5.42
C ILE A 128 -13.63 -9.28 4.55
N ALA A 129 -13.72 -8.17 3.82
CA ALA A 129 -14.85 -7.88 2.94
C ALA A 129 -14.99 -8.92 1.82
N ALA A 130 -13.89 -9.30 1.17
CA ALA A 130 -13.89 -10.34 0.13
C ALA A 130 -14.34 -11.69 0.68
N ALA A 131 -13.88 -12.07 1.86
CA ALA A 131 -14.30 -13.31 2.53
C ALA A 131 -15.81 -13.31 2.83
N CYS A 132 -16.31 -12.20 3.38
CA CYS A 132 -17.75 -12.01 3.61
C CYS A 132 -18.54 -12.04 2.31
N TYR A 133 -18.06 -11.35 1.27
CA TYR A 133 -18.71 -11.32 -0.05
C TYR A 133 -18.83 -12.72 -0.63
N ASN A 134 -17.73 -13.43 -0.76
CA ASN A 134 -17.70 -14.76 -1.37
C ASN A 134 -18.59 -15.77 -0.66
N LYS A 135 -18.71 -15.64 0.66
CA LYS A 135 -19.54 -16.55 1.49
C LYS A 135 -21.02 -16.17 1.49
N PHE A 136 -21.36 -14.89 1.50
CA PHE A 136 -22.72 -14.43 1.80
C PHE A 136 -23.47 -13.81 0.62
N LYS A 137 -22.87 -13.62 -0.55
CA LYS A 137 -23.48 -13.00 -1.74
C LYS A 137 -24.73 -13.70 -2.25
N ASN A 138 -24.94 -14.97 -1.93
CA ASN A 138 -26.09 -15.78 -2.34
C ASN A 138 -27.03 -16.11 -1.16
N THR A 139 -26.85 -15.51 0.01
CA THR A 139 -27.66 -15.80 1.20
C THR A 139 -29.09 -15.34 1.00
N LYS A 140 -30.03 -16.25 1.19
CA LYS A 140 -31.48 -15.96 1.23
C LYS A 140 -31.89 -15.76 2.68
N LEU A 141 -32.46 -14.61 2.99
CA LEU A 141 -33.03 -14.29 4.29
C LEU A 141 -34.54 -14.61 4.29
N PRO A 142 -35.15 -14.80 5.48
CA PRO A 142 -36.60 -14.93 5.62
C PRO A 142 -37.36 -13.77 4.95
N ASP A 143 -38.62 -14.00 4.56
CA ASP A 143 -39.40 -13.04 3.77
C ASP A 143 -39.49 -11.64 4.38
N ALA A 144 -39.57 -11.54 5.71
CA ALA A 144 -39.53 -10.26 6.42
C ALA A 144 -38.26 -9.44 6.18
N PHE A 145 -37.16 -10.09 5.84
CA PHE A 145 -35.85 -9.48 5.57
C PHE A 145 -35.40 -9.68 4.12
N SER A 146 -36.28 -10.10 3.23
CA SER A 146 -35.97 -10.43 1.84
C SER A 146 -35.27 -9.29 1.07
N PHE A 147 -35.57 -8.03 1.39
CA PHE A 147 -34.90 -6.85 0.86
C PHE A 147 -33.37 -6.88 1.06
N PHE A 148 -32.91 -7.43 2.15
CA PHE A 148 -31.48 -7.53 2.49
C PHE A 148 -30.82 -8.82 2.00
N SER A 149 -31.54 -9.67 1.25
CA SER A 149 -31.03 -10.93 0.72
C SER A 149 -29.97 -10.72 -0.38
N GLY A 150 -29.15 -11.74 -0.59
CA GLY A 150 -28.13 -11.76 -1.63
C GLY A 150 -26.99 -10.78 -1.37
N LYS A 151 -26.55 -10.08 -2.41
CA LYS A 151 -25.42 -9.15 -2.32
C LYS A 151 -25.63 -8.01 -1.33
N ARG A 152 -26.87 -7.63 -1.03
CA ARG A 152 -27.19 -6.58 -0.03
C ARG A 152 -26.85 -7.00 1.40
N CYS A 153 -26.90 -8.30 1.69
CA CYS A 153 -26.54 -8.86 2.99
C CYS A 153 -25.04 -8.69 3.29
N VAL A 154 -24.21 -8.64 2.25
CA VAL A 154 -22.74 -8.64 2.40
C VAL A 154 -22.23 -7.46 3.23
N ALA A 155 -22.69 -6.24 2.95
CA ALA A 155 -22.26 -5.07 3.71
C ALA A 155 -22.61 -5.18 5.21
N ILE A 156 -23.80 -5.72 5.52
CA ILE A 156 -24.26 -5.92 6.91
C ILE A 156 -23.37 -6.95 7.62
N VAL A 157 -23.14 -8.09 6.98
CA VAL A 157 -22.27 -9.14 7.55
C VAL A 157 -20.83 -8.65 7.69
N THR A 158 -20.34 -7.89 6.70
CA THR A 158 -19.00 -7.29 6.78
C THR A 158 -18.89 -6.30 7.92
N ALA A 159 -19.94 -5.50 8.19
CA ALA A 159 -19.96 -4.62 9.35
C ALA A 159 -19.82 -5.42 10.66
N GLY A 160 -20.59 -6.50 10.83
CA GLY A 160 -20.45 -7.39 11.98
C GLY A 160 -19.06 -8.03 12.10
N ALA A 161 -18.49 -8.50 10.99
CA ALA A 161 -17.12 -9.03 10.96
C ALA A 161 -16.08 -7.96 11.30
N SER A 162 -16.29 -6.72 10.86
CA SER A 162 -15.41 -5.59 11.14
C SER A 162 -15.43 -5.17 12.61
N LEU A 163 -16.57 -5.27 13.28
CA LEU A 163 -16.65 -5.07 14.75
C LEU A 163 -15.77 -6.09 15.48
N ILE A 164 -15.86 -7.37 15.10
CA ILE A 164 -15.08 -8.43 15.73
C ILE A 164 -13.58 -8.24 15.42
N SER A 165 -13.23 -7.95 14.17
CA SER A 165 -11.84 -7.74 13.79
C SER A 165 -11.23 -6.49 14.44
N SER A 166 -12.00 -5.41 14.59
CA SER A 166 -11.56 -4.20 15.30
C SER A 166 -11.33 -4.49 16.79
N LEU A 167 -12.16 -5.32 17.42
CA LEU A 167 -11.92 -5.75 18.79
C LEU A 167 -10.62 -6.57 18.92
N VAL A 168 -10.33 -7.44 17.97
CA VAL A 168 -9.06 -8.18 17.94
C VAL A 168 -7.89 -7.23 17.73
N LEU A 169 -8.00 -6.32 16.76
CA LEU A 169 -6.97 -5.33 16.46
C LEU A 169 -6.72 -4.36 17.62
N PHE A 170 -7.72 -4.06 18.41
CA PHE A 170 -7.55 -3.23 19.61
C PHE A 170 -6.46 -3.76 20.54
N PHE A 171 -6.31 -5.08 20.67
CA PHE A 171 -5.27 -5.71 21.48
C PHE A 171 -4.01 -6.03 20.69
N VAL A 172 -4.14 -6.41 19.42
CA VAL A 172 -3.04 -6.92 18.60
C VAL A 172 -2.27 -5.78 17.94
N TRP A 173 -2.94 -4.71 17.52
CA TRP A 173 -2.31 -3.63 16.75
C TRP A 173 -1.18 -2.92 17.49
N PRO A 174 -1.31 -2.55 18.78
CA PRO A 174 -0.20 -1.96 19.52
C PRO A 174 1.03 -2.86 19.58
N ILE A 175 0.84 -4.18 19.71
CA ILE A 175 1.94 -5.16 19.74
C ILE A 175 2.66 -5.18 18.40
N VAL A 176 1.90 -5.27 17.29
CA VAL A 176 2.46 -5.27 15.93
C VAL A 176 3.18 -3.95 15.64
N TYR A 177 2.57 -2.83 15.98
CA TYR A 177 3.13 -1.49 15.79
C TYR A 177 4.45 -1.31 16.53
N ASN A 178 4.49 -1.64 17.83
CA ASN A 178 5.70 -1.53 18.64
C ASN A 178 6.80 -2.49 18.17
N ALA A 179 6.45 -3.68 17.69
CA ALA A 179 7.40 -4.60 17.09
C ALA A 179 8.03 -4.03 15.80
N LEU A 180 7.22 -3.36 14.95
CA LEU A 180 7.71 -2.69 13.74
C LEU A 180 8.64 -1.51 14.08
N ILE A 181 8.31 -0.70 15.09
CA ILE A 181 9.19 0.39 15.56
C ILE A 181 10.51 -0.18 16.06
N THR A 182 10.47 -1.16 16.95
CA THR A 182 11.67 -1.79 17.52
C THR A 182 12.56 -2.37 16.42
N LEU A 183 11.97 -3.03 15.42
CA LEU A 183 12.69 -3.53 14.26
C LEU A 183 13.31 -2.39 13.45
N GLY A 184 12.57 -1.30 13.21
CA GLY A 184 13.05 -0.12 12.51
C GLY A 184 14.26 0.51 13.22
N GLU A 185 14.15 0.73 14.52
CA GLU A 185 15.25 1.26 15.33
C GLU A 185 16.49 0.35 15.34
N PHE A 186 16.28 -0.97 15.41
CA PHE A 186 17.36 -1.94 15.31
C PHE A 186 18.08 -1.86 13.96
N ILE A 187 17.32 -1.82 12.87
CA ILE A 187 17.87 -1.70 11.50
C ILE A 187 18.63 -0.38 11.34
N MET A 188 18.12 0.73 11.88
CA MET A 188 18.83 2.02 11.84
C MET A 188 20.20 1.99 12.55
N LYS A 189 20.28 1.32 13.69
CA LYS A 189 21.56 1.18 14.42
C LYS A 189 22.65 0.44 13.63
N LEU A 190 22.28 -0.33 12.60
CA LEU A 190 23.21 -1.03 11.71
C LEU A 190 23.79 -0.13 10.60
N GLY A 191 23.33 1.13 10.48
CA GLY A 191 23.79 2.07 9.46
C GLY A 191 23.65 1.54 8.03
N PRO A 192 24.70 1.59 7.18
CA PRO A 192 24.63 1.15 5.78
C PRO A 192 24.23 -0.33 5.60
N ILE A 193 24.61 -1.19 6.55
CA ILE A 193 24.20 -2.61 6.54
C ILE A 193 22.69 -2.70 6.76
N GLY A 194 22.16 -1.90 7.68
CA GLY A 194 20.72 -1.79 7.93
C GLY A 194 19.96 -1.33 6.70
N ALA A 195 20.46 -0.34 5.96
CA ALA A 195 19.87 0.10 4.70
C ALA A 195 19.84 -1.04 3.66
N GLY A 196 20.90 -1.84 3.57
CA GLY A 196 20.92 -3.03 2.71
C GLY A 196 19.88 -4.09 3.13
N ILE A 197 19.77 -4.38 4.43
CA ILE A 197 18.76 -5.29 4.98
C ILE A 197 17.34 -4.77 4.67
N TYR A 198 17.09 -3.49 4.92
CA TYR A 198 15.82 -2.85 4.59
C TYR A 198 15.50 -2.97 3.10
N GLY A 199 16.46 -2.62 2.21
CA GLY A 199 16.29 -2.69 0.76
C GLY A 199 15.91 -4.10 0.29
N PHE A 200 16.62 -5.13 0.79
CA PHE A 200 16.35 -6.52 0.49
C PHE A 200 14.93 -6.94 0.90
N PHE A 201 14.56 -6.71 2.17
CA PHE A 201 13.22 -7.09 2.63
C PHE A 201 12.12 -6.25 1.97
N ASN A 202 12.36 -4.97 1.71
CA ASN A 202 11.43 -4.12 0.98
C ASN A 202 11.12 -4.72 -0.40
N ARG A 203 12.16 -5.05 -1.19
CA ARG A 203 12.02 -5.68 -2.50
C ARG A 203 11.33 -7.04 -2.42
N LEU A 204 11.73 -7.88 -1.47
CA LEU A 204 11.13 -9.20 -1.26
C LEU A 204 9.62 -9.11 -0.95
N LEU A 205 9.19 -8.05 -0.28
CA LEU A 205 7.81 -7.85 0.16
C LEU A 205 6.93 -7.09 -0.84
N ILE A 206 7.50 -6.48 -1.90
CA ILE A 206 6.73 -5.76 -2.93
C ILE A 206 5.58 -6.62 -3.48
N PRO A 207 5.79 -7.88 -3.89
CA PRO A 207 4.73 -8.69 -4.47
C PRO A 207 3.57 -9.02 -3.53
N PHE A 208 3.77 -8.83 -2.23
CA PHE A 208 2.74 -9.04 -1.21
C PHE A 208 2.10 -7.70 -0.76
N GLY A 209 2.56 -6.56 -1.29
CA GLY A 209 2.15 -5.22 -0.84
C GLY A 209 2.61 -4.87 0.58
N LEU A 210 3.34 -5.76 1.25
CA LEU A 210 3.79 -5.59 2.64
C LEU A 210 4.98 -4.63 2.78
N HIS A 211 5.67 -4.30 1.67
CA HIS A 211 6.73 -3.29 1.65
C HIS A 211 6.23 -1.92 2.14
N HIS A 212 4.96 -1.58 1.95
CA HIS A 212 4.36 -0.36 2.48
C HIS A 212 4.40 -0.30 4.01
N ALA A 213 4.34 -1.44 4.71
CA ALA A 213 4.50 -1.49 6.16
C ALA A 213 5.93 -1.10 6.58
N LEU A 214 6.94 -1.56 5.84
CA LEU A 214 8.33 -1.13 6.06
C LEU A 214 8.53 0.34 5.68
N ASN A 215 7.98 0.78 4.55
CA ASN A 215 8.07 2.18 4.13
C ASN A 215 7.45 3.12 5.16
N SER A 216 6.36 2.73 5.81
CA SER A 216 5.73 3.55 6.85
C SER A 216 6.65 3.78 8.05
N VAL A 217 7.52 2.83 8.35
CA VAL A 217 8.51 2.93 9.44
C VAL A 217 9.69 3.82 9.05
N PHE A 218 10.27 3.61 7.85
CA PHE A 218 11.53 4.25 7.45
C PHE A 218 11.33 5.57 6.68
N TRP A 219 10.39 5.61 5.76
CA TRP A 219 10.16 6.78 4.91
C TRP A 219 9.28 7.83 5.57
N PHE A 220 8.28 7.39 6.31
CA PHE A 220 7.30 8.25 6.96
C PHE A 220 7.56 8.34 8.46
N ASP A 221 6.66 8.97 9.19
CA ASP A 221 6.86 9.34 10.59
C ASP A 221 6.37 8.30 11.60
N VAL A 222 6.28 7.03 11.22
CA VAL A 222 5.78 6.01 12.16
C VAL A 222 6.76 5.79 13.32
N ALA A 223 8.07 5.75 13.04
CA ALA A 223 9.12 5.60 14.04
C ALA A 223 9.94 6.88 14.27
N GLY A 224 9.45 8.04 13.86
CA GLY A 224 10.15 9.32 13.98
C GLY A 224 11.37 9.46 13.05
N ILE A 225 11.53 8.55 12.08
CA ILE A 225 12.67 8.57 11.15
C ILE A 225 12.47 9.64 10.09
N SER A 226 11.32 9.63 9.43
CA SER A 226 10.92 10.58 8.38
C SER A 226 12.00 10.81 7.32
N ASP A 227 12.65 9.74 6.85
CA ASP A 227 13.82 9.82 5.97
C ASP A 227 13.50 10.58 4.67
N ILE A 228 12.32 10.33 4.09
CA ILE A 228 11.85 11.03 2.89
C ILE A 228 11.64 12.54 3.14
N GLY A 229 10.96 12.90 4.23
CA GLY A 229 10.67 14.29 4.55
C GLY A 229 11.94 15.10 4.82
N LYS A 230 12.90 14.52 5.51
CA LYS A 230 14.22 15.12 5.75
C LYS A 230 15.06 15.22 4.49
N PHE A 231 15.05 14.19 3.63
CA PHE A 231 15.78 14.18 2.36
C PHE A 231 15.28 15.27 1.40
N TRP A 232 13.97 15.48 1.31
CA TRP A 232 13.39 16.52 0.48
C TRP A 232 13.37 17.90 1.13
N GLY A 233 13.82 18.03 2.37
CA GLY A 233 13.81 19.31 3.10
C GLY A 233 12.42 19.77 3.57
N GLN A 234 11.46 18.88 3.61
CA GLN A 234 10.11 19.15 4.18
C GLN A 234 10.15 19.21 5.71
N ILE A 235 11.08 18.50 6.30
CA ILE A 235 11.31 18.41 7.74
C ILE A 235 12.76 18.76 8.00
N GLU A 236 13.03 19.51 9.06
CA GLU A 236 14.39 19.85 9.50
C GLU A 236 15.16 18.61 9.96
N GLY A 237 16.48 18.66 9.88
CA GLY A 237 17.37 17.58 10.32
C GLY A 237 17.88 16.69 9.19
N GLY A 238 17.85 17.16 7.93
CA GLY A 238 18.53 16.51 6.82
C GLY A 238 20.05 16.58 6.94
N VAL A 239 20.75 15.45 6.88
CA VAL A 239 22.22 15.35 6.95
C VAL A 239 22.72 14.74 5.63
N LEU A 240 23.61 15.44 4.95
CA LEU A 240 24.20 14.98 3.69
C LEU A 240 25.00 13.68 3.90
N GLY A 241 24.69 12.66 3.13
CA GLY A 241 25.33 11.34 3.22
C GLY A 241 24.68 10.36 4.20
N GLU A 242 23.72 10.82 5.01
CA GLU A 242 22.97 9.98 5.97
C GLU A 242 21.48 9.92 5.59
N THR A 243 20.86 11.08 5.40
CA THR A 243 19.43 11.18 5.08
C THR A 243 19.18 10.74 3.65
N GLY A 244 18.13 9.96 3.42
CA GLY A 244 17.82 9.37 2.12
C GLY A 244 18.42 7.98 1.91
N MET A 245 19.15 7.44 2.89
CA MET A 245 19.81 6.13 2.83
C MET A 245 18.83 4.99 2.53
N TYR A 246 17.59 5.09 3.04
CA TYR A 246 16.55 4.08 2.88
C TYR A 246 15.76 4.20 1.57
N MET A 247 16.01 5.20 0.74
CA MET A 247 15.27 5.40 -0.51
C MET A 247 16.16 5.58 -1.74
N SER A 248 17.35 6.18 -1.60
CA SER A 248 18.19 6.56 -2.75
C SER A 248 18.58 5.39 -3.65
N GLY A 249 18.79 4.20 -3.08
CA GLY A 249 19.11 2.98 -3.83
C GLY A 249 17.98 2.48 -4.74
N PHE A 250 16.74 2.88 -4.50
CA PHE A 250 15.61 2.48 -5.34
C PHE A 250 15.61 3.20 -6.69
N PHE A 251 16.07 4.44 -6.79
CA PHE A 251 16.07 5.22 -8.03
C PHE A 251 16.84 4.55 -9.17
N PRO A 252 18.10 4.11 -9.00
CA PRO A 252 18.81 3.39 -10.05
C PRO A 252 18.12 2.11 -10.50
N VAL A 253 17.53 1.38 -9.56
CA VAL A 253 16.83 0.12 -9.86
C VAL A 253 15.53 0.36 -10.62
N MET A 254 14.67 1.28 -10.18
CA MET A 254 13.40 1.55 -10.84
C MET A 254 13.55 2.28 -12.17
N MET A 255 14.54 3.15 -12.31
CA MET A 255 14.73 3.94 -13.55
C MET A 255 15.54 3.18 -14.62
N PHE A 256 16.48 2.34 -14.23
CA PHE A 256 17.39 1.69 -15.19
C PHE A 256 17.41 0.17 -15.05
N GLY A 257 17.50 -0.38 -13.85
CA GLY A 257 17.61 -1.81 -13.61
C GLY A 257 16.39 -2.59 -14.10
N LEU A 258 15.18 -2.17 -13.72
CA LEU A 258 13.94 -2.84 -14.13
C LEU A 258 13.60 -2.63 -15.62
N PRO A 259 13.75 -1.45 -16.23
CA PRO A 259 13.67 -1.32 -17.68
C PRO A 259 14.67 -2.19 -18.44
N ALA A 260 15.91 -2.34 -17.95
CA ALA A 260 16.89 -3.26 -18.52
C ALA A 260 16.46 -4.73 -18.36
N ALA A 261 15.88 -5.10 -17.21
CA ALA A 261 15.31 -6.44 -17.02
C ALA A 261 14.15 -6.71 -17.98
N ALA A 262 13.27 -5.72 -18.20
CA ALA A 262 12.18 -5.82 -19.19
C ALA A 262 12.73 -6.02 -20.62
N LEU A 263 13.81 -5.34 -20.98
CA LEU A 263 14.49 -5.54 -22.27
C LEU A 263 15.05 -6.97 -22.39
N ALA A 264 15.68 -7.49 -21.34
CA ALA A 264 16.19 -8.86 -21.31
C ALA A 264 15.06 -9.89 -21.45
N MET A 265 13.94 -9.70 -20.75
CA MET A 265 12.74 -10.53 -20.90
C MET A 265 12.18 -10.50 -22.32
N TYR A 266 12.16 -9.33 -22.95
CA TYR A 266 11.74 -9.19 -24.35
C TYR A 266 12.68 -9.94 -25.31
N GLN A 267 14.00 -9.82 -25.13
CA GLN A 267 14.98 -10.49 -25.97
C GLN A 267 14.88 -12.02 -25.88
N THR A 268 14.63 -12.55 -24.69
CA THR A 268 14.51 -13.98 -24.42
C THR A 268 13.10 -14.55 -24.70
N ALA A 269 12.10 -13.69 -24.97
CA ALA A 269 10.74 -14.12 -25.25
C ALA A 269 10.65 -14.97 -26.51
N LYS A 270 9.82 -16.04 -26.47
CA LYS A 270 9.55 -16.91 -27.64
C LYS A 270 8.96 -16.07 -28.79
N SER A 271 9.41 -16.33 -30.02
CA SER A 271 9.03 -15.58 -31.23
C SER A 271 7.52 -15.42 -31.40
N THR A 272 6.75 -16.47 -31.10
CA THR A 272 5.28 -16.48 -31.23
C THR A 272 4.54 -15.53 -30.28
N LYS A 273 5.15 -15.16 -29.14
CA LYS A 273 4.56 -14.28 -28.12
C LYS A 273 5.30 -12.94 -27.99
N LYS A 274 6.35 -12.74 -28.76
CA LYS A 274 7.25 -11.59 -28.64
C LYS A 274 6.54 -10.26 -28.79
N LYS A 275 5.58 -10.16 -29.72
CA LYS A 275 4.81 -8.93 -29.97
C LYS A 275 3.90 -8.56 -28.78
N VAL A 276 3.26 -9.55 -28.16
CA VAL A 276 2.42 -9.32 -26.97
C VAL A 276 3.28 -8.96 -25.77
N ALA A 277 4.39 -9.67 -25.56
CA ALA A 277 5.35 -9.40 -24.51
C ALA A 277 5.95 -7.99 -24.62
N ALA A 278 6.26 -7.53 -25.84
CA ALA A 278 6.79 -6.20 -26.08
C ALA A 278 5.89 -5.08 -25.53
N GLY A 279 4.59 -5.14 -25.81
CA GLY A 279 3.64 -4.11 -25.35
C GLY A 279 3.53 -4.07 -23.83
N LEU A 280 3.39 -5.24 -23.19
CA LEU A 280 3.28 -5.35 -21.73
C LEU A 280 4.57 -4.90 -21.02
N LEU A 281 5.72 -5.37 -21.49
CA LEU A 281 7.02 -5.06 -20.90
C LEU A 281 7.40 -3.59 -21.10
N MET A 282 7.09 -3.01 -22.28
CA MET A 282 7.36 -1.60 -22.55
C MET A 282 6.54 -0.68 -21.68
N SER A 283 5.22 -0.94 -21.54
CA SER A 283 4.35 -0.12 -20.67
C SER A 283 4.78 -0.22 -19.20
N ALA A 284 5.13 -1.41 -18.73
CA ALA A 284 5.59 -1.62 -17.38
C ALA A 284 6.98 -0.98 -17.11
N ALA A 285 7.91 -1.07 -18.08
CA ALA A 285 9.21 -0.40 -18.02
C ALA A 285 9.07 1.12 -18.00
N PHE A 286 8.15 1.65 -18.81
CA PHE A 286 7.86 3.09 -18.84
C PHE A 286 7.25 3.57 -17.51
N ALA A 287 6.32 2.81 -16.93
CA ALA A 287 5.76 3.11 -15.62
C ALA A 287 6.83 3.09 -14.52
N SER A 288 7.72 2.10 -14.54
CA SER A 288 8.84 2.00 -13.60
C SER A 288 9.79 3.21 -13.73
N PHE A 289 10.18 3.56 -14.96
CA PHE A 289 11.09 4.67 -15.21
C PHE A 289 10.50 6.03 -14.83
N LEU A 290 9.25 6.30 -15.24
CA LEU A 290 8.66 7.63 -15.12
C LEU A 290 8.07 7.88 -13.72
N ASN A 291 7.43 6.88 -13.13
CA ASN A 291 6.63 7.03 -11.91
C ASN A 291 7.15 6.18 -10.74
N GLY A 292 8.18 5.36 -10.94
CA GLY A 292 8.67 4.44 -9.91
C GLY A 292 7.72 3.27 -9.58
N VAL A 293 6.68 3.04 -10.39
CA VAL A 293 5.74 1.91 -10.21
C VAL A 293 6.37 0.64 -10.78
N THR A 294 6.96 -0.17 -9.92
CA THR A 294 7.77 -1.35 -10.28
C THR A 294 6.98 -2.66 -10.28
N GLU A 295 5.86 -2.68 -9.58
CA GLU A 295 5.04 -3.85 -9.32
C GLU A 295 4.62 -4.63 -10.58
N PRO A 296 4.25 -4.01 -11.71
CA PRO A 296 3.87 -4.77 -12.92
C PRO A 296 4.98 -5.65 -13.46
N LEU A 297 6.25 -5.22 -13.35
CA LEU A 297 7.42 -6.02 -13.71
C LEU A 297 7.72 -7.06 -12.64
N GLU A 298 7.79 -6.65 -11.39
CA GLU A 298 8.19 -7.49 -10.27
C GLU A 298 7.21 -8.64 -10.00
N PHE A 299 5.90 -8.40 -10.09
CA PHE A 299 4.90 -9.47 -9.95
C PHE A 299 5.03 -10.53 -11.03
N SER A 300 5.20 -10.13 -12.30
CA SER A 300 5.39 -11.06 -13.39
C SER A 300 6.65 -11.90 -13.21
N PHE A 301 7.71 -11.26 -12.83
CA PHE A 301 9.03 -11.83 -12.68
C PHE A 301 9.13 -12.78 -11.49
N MET A 302 8.59 -12.42 -10.32
CA MET A 302 8.60 -13.27 -9.14
C MET A 302 7.90 -14.62 -9.38
N PHE A 303 6.75 -14.61 -10.04
CA PHE A 303 5.99 -15.83 -10.27
C PHE A 303 6.55 -16.70 -11.38
N LEU A 304 7.26 -16.11 -12.35
CA LEU A 304 7.87 -16.85 -13.46
C LEU A 304 9.25 -17.42 -13.11
N ALA A 305 10.02 -16.70 -12.31
CA ALA A 305 11.41 -17.04 -11.98
C ALA A 305 11.75 -16.66 -10.51
N PRO A 306 11.19 -17.35 -9.50
CA PRO A 306 11.37 -17.00 -8.09
C PRO A 306 12.82 -16.93 -7.64
N ALA A 307 13.69 -17.81 -8.14
CA ALA A 307 15.11 -17.80 -7.80
C ALA A 307 15.82 -16.54 -8.30
N LEU A 308 15.50 -16.09 -9.52
CA LEU A 308 16.03 -14.83 -10.05
C LEU A 308 15.46 -13.61 -9.32
N TYR A 309 14.22 -13.73 -8.81
CA TYR A 309 13.63 -12.66 -8.00
C TYR A 309 14.37 -12.46 -6.68
N VAL A 310 14.78 -13.53 -6.01
CA VAL A 310 15.61 -13.46 -4.79
C VAL A 310 16.98 -12.80 -5.07
N VAL A 311 17.55 -13.04 -6.27
CA VAL A 311 18.80 -12.38 -6.69
C VAL A 311 18.57 -10.90 -6.99
N HIS A 312 17.38 -10.54 -7.49
CA HIS A 312 16.98 -9.16 -7.74
C HIS A 312 16.73 -8.38 -6.44
N ALA A 313 16.12 -9.03 -5.45
CA ALA A 313 15.83 -8.43 -4.14
C ALA A 313 17.12 -8.16 -3.35
#